data_1f3c5d24f809e0770833d02bc0ad4ac5
#
_entry.id   1f3c5d24f809e0770833d02bc0ad4ac5
#
_cell.length_a   1.000
_cell.length_b   1.000
_cell.length_c   1.000
_cell.angle_alpha   90.00
_cell.angle_beta   90.00
_cell.angle_gamma   90.00
#
_symmetry.space_group_name_H-M   'P 1'
#
loop_
_entity.id
_entity.type
_entity.pdbx_description
1 polymer ?
#
loop_
_entity_poly.entity_id
_entity_poly.type
_entity_poly.pdbx_seq_one_letter_code
_entity_poly.pdbx_strand_id
1 'polypeptide(L)'
;MTYPSELILGPPGCGKTHTLIEIVRDALSRGVEPDRIGYVSFTKKAVTEAVERAGSAFNLTPKSLPYFRTLHSLGYSGLGLSQSDLMAREDWKEFSRMMGMNFDGIIASDADDGLILPQGRDHDRYLRMIDRAALRCVTLGEEYNDQRNYDLDFFMLFKIWRGLQKYKSDYGKVSFTDMISGYVKQGSAPKLEILIVDEAQDLVPLQWKMVEVLAQNSDKTYFAGDDDQAIHRWAGVDVNLFMNCSQNVRTLKKSYRLPRSAYDLANSVVKRIHNRKQKAFDPMDREGTVNFHMDTHNLDMSQGSWTLMSRTNSFARDVAADLRDQGLFYEIKGYPSVKLEIAEAINIWEGLQKGREIGLHEVKRLYGLAPKTGDGAVIKRGIMPLLDAEPLDGTYTYESLVQNLGLLAQKETDALDMLRLGKDERYYIRALLRRNEVLTERPRLKVSTFHAMKGGEDDNVVVHLDSTKSCVTNPDQDDEHRV
;
A
#
# COMPACT_ATOMS: atom_id res chain seq x y z
N MET A 1 -23.51 22.59 3.34
CA MET A 1 -22.48 22.64 4.41
C MET A 1 -22.48 24.04 5.02
N THR A 2 -22.33 24.14 6.33
CA THR A 2 -22.47 25.40 7.08
C THR A 2 -21.13 26.10 7.36
N TYR A 3 -20.03 25.58 6.83
CA TYR A 3 -18.68 26.12 7.04
C TYR A 3 -18.04 26.56 5.70
N PRO A 4 -17.15 27.59 5.73
CA PRO A 4 -16.45 28.04 4.53
C PRO A 4 -15.58 26.95 3.93
N SER A 5 -15.83 26.59 2.69
CA SER A 5 -15.09 25.49 2.04
C SER A 5 -14.78 25.78 0.56
N GLU A 6 -13.74 25.15 0.06
CA GLU A 6 -13.34 25.17 -1.35
C GLU A 6 -12.94 23.75 -1.79
N LEU A 7 -13.45 23.29 -2.94
CA LEU A 7 -13.07 22.04 -3.56
C LEU A 7 -12.06 22.30 -4.68
N ILE A 8 -10.87 21.74 -4.55
CA ILE A 8 -9.80 21.76 -5.55
C ILE A 8 -9.85 20.44 -6.32
N LEU A 9 -10.41 20.48 -7.52
CA LEU A 9 -10.38 19.35 -8.44
C LEU A 9 -9.01 19.27 -9.12
N GLY A 10 -8.29 18.21 -8.86
CA GLY A 10 -6.94 17.99 -9.36
C GLY A 10 -6.83 16.73 -10.18
N PRO A 11 -7.06 16.74 -11.49
CA PRO A 11 -6.80 15.61 -12.38
C PRO A 11 -5.39 15.02 -12.20
N PRO A 12 -5.09 13.83 -12.79
CA PRO A 12 -3.80 13.19 -12.59
C PRO A 12 -2.62 14.09 -12.94
N GLY A 13 -1.65 14.22 -12.02
CA GLY A 13 -0.43 15.00 -12.24
C GLY A 13 -0.60 16.52 -12.29
N CYS A 14 -1.75 17.07 -11.90
CA CYS A 14 -2.01 18.54 -11.94
C CYS A 14 -1.40 19.31 -10.76
N GLY A 15 -0.56 18.68 -9.93
CA GLY A 15 0.11 19.38 -8.83
C GLY A 15 -0.81 19.69 -7.64
N LYS A 16 -1.78 18.80 -7.32
CA LYS A 16 -2.65 18.93 -6.12
C LYS A 16 -1.84 19.22 -4.87
N THR A 17 -0.92 18.31 -4.52
CA THR A 17 -0.09 18.44 -3.31
C THR A 17 0.70 19.74 -3.31
N HIS A 18 1.26 20.16 -4.45
CA HIS A 18 1.94 21.44 -4.57
C HIS A 18 1.00 22.60 -4.23
N THR A 19 -0.20 22.62 -4.82
CA THR A 19 -1.22 23.65 -4.55
C THR A 19 -1.60 23.70 -3.07
N LEU A 20 -1.74 22.54 -2.42
CA LEU A 20 -2.08 22.47 -1.00
C LEU A 20 -0.94 22.99 -0.11
N ILE A 21 0.32 22.70 -0.46
CA ILE A 21 1.48 23.25 0.25
C ILE A 21 1.60 24.78 0.03
N GLU A 22 1.23 25.31 -1.13
CA GLU A 22 1.17 26.77 -1.34
C GLU A 22 0.11 27.43 -0.44
N ILE A 23 -1.04 26.76 -0.20
CA ILE A 23 -2.03 27.22 0.77
C ILE A 23 -1.46 27.26 2.19
N VAL A 24 -0.69 26.24 2.59
CA VAL A 24 0.03 26.23 3.87
C VAL A 24 1.04 27.38 3.93
N ARG A 25 1.80 27.60 2.85
CA ARG A 25 2.78 28.71 2.75
C ARG A 25 2.12 30.06 2.95
N ASP A 26 1.03 30.31 2.24
CA ASP A 26 0.29 31.55 2.34
C ASP A 26 -0.24 31.78 3.77
N ALA A 27 -0.75 30.73 4.43
CA ALA A 27 -1.20 30.81 5.81
C ALA A 27 -0.06 31.20 6.77
N LEU A 28 1.06 30.47 6.70
CA LEU A 28 2.24 30.76 7.54
C LEU A 28 2.79 32.17 7.29
N SER A 29 2.81 32.63 6.03
CA SER A 29 3.25 33.99 5.69
C SER A 29 2.35 35.10 6.26
N ARG A 30 1.09 34.79 6.50
CA ARG A 30 0.11 35.69 7.17
C ARG A 30 0.17 35.62 8.70
N GLY A 31 1.09 34.79 9.25
CA GLY A 31 1.27 34.63 10.70
C GLY A 31 0.37 33.60 11.34
N VAL A 32 -0.24 32.69 10.57
CA VAL A 32 -0.97 31.55 11.13
C VAL A 32 0.04 30.59 11.78
N GLU A 33 -0.20 30.24 13.03
CA GLU A 33 0.67 29.28 13.73
C GLU A 33 0.53 27.88 13.15
N PRO A 34 1.63 27.11 13.04
CA PRO A 34 1.62 25.77 12.44
C PRO A 34 0.63 24.80 13.10
N ASP A 35 0.39 24.93 14.40
CA ASP A 35 -0.57 24.11 15.16
C ASP A 35 -2.04 24.52 14.93
N ARG A 36 -2.27 25.58 14.14
CA ARG A 36 -3.58 26.03 13.68
C ARG A 36 -3.89 25.59 12.25
N ILE A 37 -2.98 24.81 11.65
CA ILE A 37 -3.12 24.25 10.30
C ILE A 37 -3.29 22.75 10.41
N GLY A 38 -4.42 22.22 9.95
CA GLY A 38 -4.68 20.79 9.81
C GLY A 38 -4.47 20.34 8.38
N TYR A 39 -3.74 19.26 8.20
CA TYR A 39 -3.60 18.54 6.92
C TYR A 39 -3.94 17.07 7.16
N VAL A 40 -5.09 16.66 6.67
CA VAL A 40 -5.53 15.27 6.80
C VAL A 40 -5.61 14.60 5.44
N SER A 41 -5.18 13.35 5.37
CA SER A 41 -5.28 12.54 4.17
C SER A 41 -5.69 11.11 4.49
N PHE A 42 -6.12 10.44 3.45
CA PHE A 42 -6.50 9.04 3.48
C PHE A 42 -5.32 8.12 3.79
N THR A 43 -4.13 8.36 3.20
CA THR A 43 -2.95 7.50 3.32
C THR A 43 -1.84 8.13 4.15
N LYS A 44 -1.03 7.28 4.82
CA LYS A 44 0.19 7.71 5.51
C LYS A 44 1.20 8.34 4.54
N LYS A 45 1.32 7.77 3.33
CA LYS A 45 2.25 8.26 2.29
C LYS A 45 1.97 9.72 1.95
N ALA A 46 0.71 10.10 1.72
CA ALA A 46 0.33 11.47 1.40
C ALA A 46 0.63 12.43 2.56
N VAL A 47 0.37 12.00 3.81
CA VAL A 47 0.71 12.79 5.00
C VAL A 47 2.22 12.97 5.15
N THR A 48 2.99 11.89 5.01
CA THR A 48 4.46 11.95 5.10
C THR A 48 5.04 12.91 4.06
N GLU A 49 4.59 12.80 2.81
CA GLU A 49 4.99 13.70 1.73
C GLU A 49 4.65 15.18 2.05
N ALA A 50 3.46 15.43 2.61
CA ALA A 50 3.05 16.77 3.02
C ALA A 50 3.94 17.33 4.16
N VAL A 51 4.25 16.50 5.16
CA VAL A 51 5.14 16.86 6.28
C VAL A 51 6.55 17.16 5.78
N GLU A 52 7.11 16.32 4.91
CA GLU A 52 8.44 16.51 4.32
C GLU A 52 8.52 17.78 3.48
N ARG A 53 7.52 18.02 2.63
CA ARG A 53 7.45 19.23 1.79
C ARG A 53 7.28 20.50 2.62
N ALA A 54 6.39 20.49 3.61
CA ALA A 54 6.21 21.61 4.53
C ALA A 54 7.46 21.82 5.39
N GLY A 55 8.04 20.75 5.92
CA GLY A 55 9.28 20.79 6.69
C GLY A 55 10.44 21.44 5.92
N SER A 56 10.69 20.97 4.70
CA SER A 56 11.75 21.50 3.84
C SER A 56 11.48 22.94 3.39
N ALA A 57 10.23 23.28 3.07
CA ALA A 57 9.89 24.62 2.57
C ALA A 57 9.91 25.71 3.65
N PHE A 58 9.62 25.36 4.92
CA PHE A 58 9.39 26.32 6.01
C PHE A 58 10.32 26.11 7.21
N ASN A 59 11.26 25.17 7.12
CA ASN A 59 12.17 24.79 8.21
C ASN A 59 11.40 24.35 9.48
N LEU A 60 10.30 23.61 9.29
CA LEU A 60 9.46 23.09 10.36
C LEU A 60 9.82 21.63 10.67
N THR A 61 9.71 21.27 11.94
CA THR A 61 9.83 19.88 12.37
C THR A 61 8.48 19.16 12.35
N PRO A 62 8.41 17.83 12.23
CA PRO A 62 7.14 17.11 12.34
C PRO A 62 6.37 17.39 13.64
N LYS A 63 7.09 17.72 14.72
CA LYS A 63 6.49 18.13 16.02
C LYS A 63 5.77 19.46 15.95
N SER A 64 6.19 20.37 15.08
CA SER A 64 5.54 21.67 14.86
C SER A 64 4.24 21.55 14.06
N LEU A 65 3.97 20.40 13.45
CA LEU A 65 2.81 20.13 12.61
C LEU A 65 1.91 19.03 13.24
N PRO A 66 1.33 19.25 14.43
CA PRO A 66 0.65 18.21 15.21
C PRO A 66 -0.60 17.65 14.51
N TYR A 67 -1.19 18.39 13.57
CA TYR A 67 -2.41 18.04 12.84
C TYR A 67 -2.18 17.68 11.36
N PHE A 68 -0.92 17.41 10.96
CA PHE A 68 -0.60 16.76 9.70
C PHE A 68 -0.64 15.24 9.92
N ARG A 69 -1.81 14.64 9.74
CA ARG A 69 -2.07 13.24 10.14
C ARG A 69 -3.08 12.53 9.25
N THR A 70 -3.11 11.21 9.31
CA THR A 70 -4.28 10.46 8.83
C THR A 70 -5.44 10.61 9.83
N LEU A 71 -6.68 10.43 9.36
CA LEU A 71 -7.86 10.49 10.22
C LEU A 71 -7.79 9.47 11.38
N HIS A 72 -7.28 8.26 11.13
CA HIS A 72 -7.07 7.27 12.18
C HIS A 72 -6.06 7.73 13.23
N SER A 73 -4.95 8.34 12.80
CA SER A 73 -3.96 8.89 13.74
C SER A 73 -4.51 10.05 14.58
N LEU A 74 -5.39 10.87 14.00
CA LEU A 74 -6.12 11.90 14.75
C LEU A 74 -7.12 11.28 15.74
N GLY A 75 -7.89 10.28 15.30
CA GLY A 75 -8.80 9.54 16.18
C GLY A 75 -8.07 8.89 17.35
N TYR A 76 -6.96 8.22 17.07
CA TYR A 76 -6.12 7.60 18.09
C TYR A 76 -5.65 8.59 19.15
N SER A 77 -5.05 9.70 18.73
CA SER A 77 -4.55 10.71 19.67
C SER A 77 -5.67 11.50 20.34
N GLY A 78 -6.75 11.83 19.63
CA GLY A 78 -7.88 12.60 20.14
C GLY A 78 -8.69 11.85 21.19
N LEU A 79 -8.74 10.53 21.11
CA LEU A 79 -9.38 9.68 22.12
C LEU A 79 -8.44 9.31 23.28
N GLY A 80 -7.16 9.70 23.23
CA GLY A 80 -6.16 9.35 24.25
C GLY A 80 -5.87 7.86 24.31
N LEU A 81 -6.00 7.12 23.20
CA LEU A 81 -5.78 5.69 23.16
C LEU A 81 -4.30 5.33 23.25
N SER A 82 -4.04 4.17 23.83
CA SER A 82 -2.74 3.50 23.87
C SER A 82 -2.73 2.30 22.94
N GLN A 83 -1.54 1.76 22.64
CA GLN A 83 -1.43 0.57 21.80
C GLN A 83 -2.12 -0.66 22.40
N SER A 84 -2.19 -0.74 23.74
CA SER A 84 -2.89 -1.82 24.46
C SER A 84 -4.42 -1.78 24.27
N ASP A 85 -4.98 -0.64 23.90
CA ASP A 85 -6.43 -0.50 23.69
C ASP A 85 -6.86 -0.99 22.30
N LEU A 86 -5.91 -1.17 21.38
CA LEU A 86 -6.22 -1.65 20.04
C LEU A 86 -6.36 -3.18 20.00
N MET A 87 -7.25 -3.65 19.12
CA MET A 87 -7.34 -5.07 18.77
C MET A 87 -6.02 -5.55 18.18
N ALA A 88 -5.30 -6.41 18.89
CA ALA A 88 -4.05 -7.03 18.45
C ALA A 88 -4.29 -8.46 17.93
N ARG A 89 -3.24 -9.10 17.41
CA ARG A 89 -3.31 -10.49 16.91
C ARG A 89 -3.77 -11.47 17.99
N GLU A 90 -3.37 -11.25 19.22
CA GLU A 90 -3.75 -12.06 20.37
C GLU A 90 -5.24 -11.92 20.66
N ASP A 91 -5.79 -10.72 20.57
CA ASP A 91 -7.23 -10.46 20.75
C ASP A 91 -8.06 -11.18 19.67
N TRP A 92 -7.63 -11.17 18.41
CA TRP A 92 -8.29 -11.89 17.33
C TRP A 92 -8.24 -13.41 17.52
N LYS A 93 -7.13 -13.95 18.04
CA LYS A 93 -7.03 -15.38 18.40
C LYS A 93 -7.98 -15.74 19.54
N GLU A 94 -8.08 -14.87 20.55
CA GLU A 94 -8.99 -15.11 21.67
C GLU A 94 -10.44 -15.03 21.24
N PHE A 95 -10.78 -14.00 20.46
CA PHE A 95 -12.11 -13.88 19.86
C PHE A 95 -12.46 -15.08 18.97
N SER A 96 -11.52 -15.58 18.19
CA SER A 96 -11.67 -16.81 17.39
C SER A 96 -12.02 -18.03 18.25
N ARG A 97 -11.31 -18.21 19.39
CA ARG A 97 -11.59 -19.29 20.33
C ARG A 97 -12.99 -19.16 20.96
N MET A 98 -13.34 -17.94 21.37
CA MET A 98 -14.64 -17.65 21.96
C MET A 98 -15.81 -17.93 20.98
N MET A 99 -15.63 -17.62 19.71
CA MET A 99 -16.66 -17.84 18.69
C MET A 99 -16.66 -19.26 18.10
N GLY A 100 -15.59 -20.06 18.32
CA GLY A 100 -15.38 -21.34 17.65
C GLY A 100 -15.16 -21.22 16.13
N MET A 101 -14.61 -20.08 15.68
CA MET A 101 -14.41 -19.72 14.27
C MET A 101 -13.01 -19.10 14.10
N ASN A 102 -12.44 -19.19 12.90
CA ASN A 102 -11.12 -18.60 12.64
C ASN A 102 -11.27 -17.21 12.04
N PHE A 103 -10.73 -16.22 12.74
CA PHE A 103 -10.61 -14.84 12.27
C PHE A 103 -9.14 -14.43 12.28
N ASP A 104 -8.67 -13.86 11.17
CA ASP A 104 -7.36 -13.22 11.11
C ASP A 104 -7.48 -11.74 11.57
N GLY A 105 -8.63 -11.12 11.30
CA GLY A 105 -8.95 -9.75 11.69
C GLY A 105 -8.04 -8.71 11.01
N ILE A 106 -8.02 -7.50 11.57
CA ILE A 106 -7.13 -6.42 11.13
C ILE A 106 -6.19 -6.09 12.27
N ILE A 107 -4.90 -6.00 12.00
CA ILE A 107 -3.87 -5.56 12.95
C ILE A 107 -3.26 -4.22 12.51
N ALA A 108 -2.70 -3.48 13.47
CA ALA A 108 -2.19 -2.14 13.23
C ALA A 108 -1.07 -2.04 12.18
N SER A 109 -0.30 -3.12 11.98
CA SER A 109 0.73 -3.19 10.94
C SER A 109 0.19 -3.19 9.52
N ASP A 110 -1.06 -3.57 9.33
CA ASP A 110 -1.68 -3.71 8.02
C ASP A 110 -2.35 -2.38 7.56
N ALA A 111 -2.27 -1.36 8.43
CA ALA A 111 -3.00 -0.09 8.31
C ALA A 111 -2.32 0.97 7.43
N ASP A 112 -1.42 0.59 6.51
CA ASP A 112 -0.65 1.58 5.73
C ASP A 112 -1.45 2.28 4.63
N ASP A 113 -2.53 1.69 4.13
CA ASP A 113 -3.25 2.16 2.94
C ASP A 113 -4.60 2.86 3.22
N GLY A 114 -4.83 3.35 4.44
CA GLY A 114 -6.01 4.19 4.77
C GLY A 114 -7.36 3.48 4.78
N LEU A 115 -7.59 2.44 4.02
CA LEU A 115 -8.78 1.60 4.00
C LEU A 115 -8.43 0.17 4.38
N ILE A 116 -8.85 -0.21 5.58
CA ILE A 116 -8.52 -1.50 6.14
C ILE A 116 -9.80 -2.29 6.25
N LEU A 117 -9.95 -3.29 5.37
CA LEU A 117 -10.98 -4.31 5.50
C LEU A 117 -10.31 -5.67 5.65
N PRO A 118 -10.84 -6.56 6.54
CA PRO A 118 -10.32 -7.90 6.70
C PRO A 118 -10.23 -8.62 5.35
N GLN A 119 -9.05 -9.07 4.96
CA GLN A 119 -8.81 -9.77 3.69
C GLN A 119 -8.60 -11.27 3.86
N GLY A 120 -8.74 -11.78 5.09
CA GLY A 120 -8.48 -13.16 5.47
C GLY A 120 -9.50 -14.17 4.97
N ARG A 121 -9.50 -15.33 5.61
CA ARG A 121 -10.22 -16.56 5.27
C ARG A 121 -11.73 -16.42 5.36
N ASP A 122 -12.47 -17.50 5.16
CA ASP A 122 -13.94 -17.53 5.00
C ASP A 122 -14.72 -16.75 6.07
N HIS A 123 -14.31 -16.79 7.34
CA HIS A 123 -14.99 -16.10 8.42
C HIS A 123 -14.73 -14.59 8.46
N ASP A 124 -13.60 -14.12 7.94
CA ASP A 124 -13.31 -12.68 7.82
C ASP A 124 -14.27 -11.95 6.86
N ARG A 125 -15.01 -12.68 6.02
CA ARG A 125 -16.08 -12.11 5.20
C ARG A 125 -17.19 -11.48 6.07
N TYR A 126 -17.48 -12.06 7.23
CA TYR A 126 -18.42 -11.49 8.21
C TYR A 126 -17.85 -10.22 8.84
N LEU A 127 -16.59 -10.24 9.27
CA LEU A 127 -15.93 -9.06 9.83
C LEU A 127 -15.90 -7.91 8.81
N ARG A 128 -15.60 -8.22 7.54
CA ARG A 128 -15.61 -7.25 6.45
C ARG A 128 -16.97 -6.59 6.26
N MET A 129 -18.06 -7.35 6.33
CA MET A 129 -19.40 -6.81 6.23
C MET A 129 -19.76 -5.95 7.44
N ILE A 130 -19.34 -6.35 8.64
CA ILE A 130 -19.54 -5.57 9.88
C ILE A 130 -18.81 -4.23 9.80
N ASP A 131 -17.54 -4.22 9.42
CA ASP A 131 -16.75 -2.99 9.29
C ASP A 131 -17.29 -2.11 8.17
N ARG A 132 -17.66 -2.69 7.03
CA ARG A 132 -18.21 -1.94 5.90
C ARG A 132 -19.55 -1.30 6.24
N ALA A 133 -20.44 -1.96 6.97
CA ALA A 133 -21.68 -1.36 7.47
C ALA A 133 -21.39 -0.12 8.33
N ALA A 134 -20.43 -0.22 9.25
CA ALA A 134 -20.05 0.88 10.12
C ALA A 134 -19.38 2.02 9.34
N LEU A 135 -18.48 1.72 8.40
CA LEU A 135 -17.80 2.71 7.54
C LEU A 135 -18.80 3.46 6.64
N ARG A 136 -19.84 2.77 6.14
CA ARG A 136 -20.93 3.36 5.36
C ARG A 136 -21.98 4.06 6.23
N CYS A 137 -21.92 3.93 7.54
CA CYS A 137 -22.93 4.42 8.48
C CYS A 137 -24.34 3.87 8.21
N VAL A 138 -24.45 2.60 7.81
CA VAL A 138 -25.70 1.88 7.59
C VAL A 138 -25.86 0.74 8.59
N THR A 139 -27.07 0.18 8.71
CA THR A 139 -27.31 -0.99 9.54
C THR A 139 -26.73 -2.27 8.91
N LEU A 140 -26.48 -3.30 9.72
CA LEU A 140 -26.06 -4.61 9.21
C LEU A 140 -27.06 -5.20 8.22
N GLY A 141 -28.38 -4.98 8.45
CA GLY A 141 -29.42 -5.46 7.55
C GLY A 141 -29.39 -4.77 6.19
N GLU A 142 -29.19 -3.46 6.16
CA GLU A 142 -29.05 -2.70 4.92
C GLU A 142 -27.79 -3.16 4.16
N GLU A 143 -26.64 -3.27 4.83
CA GLU A 143 -25.41 -3.73 4.20
C GLU A 143 -25.51 -5.15 3.65
N TYR A 144 -26.14 -6.05 4.40
CA TYR A 144 -26.37 -7.44 3.98
C TYR A 144 -27.23 -7.51 2.71
N ASN A 145 -28.30 -6.72 2.65
CA ASN A 145 -29.20 -6.66 1.50
C ASN A 145 -28.55 -6.03 0.27
N ASP A 146 -27.77 -4.94 0.46
CA ASP A 146 -27.05 -4.24 -0.62
C ASP A 146 -26.03 -5.14 -1.33
N GLN A 147 -25.31 -5.94 -0.55
CA GLN A 147 -24.25 -6.80 -1.10
C GLN A 147 -24.79 -8.00 -1.88
N ARG A 148 -26.09 -8.32 -1.78
CA ARG A 148 -26.70 -9.55 -2.35
C ARG A 148 -25.85 -10.80 -2.10
N ASN A 149 -25.12 -10.80 -0.97
CA ASN A 149 -24.17 -11.85 -0.60
C ASN A 149 -24.91 -12.99 0.08
N TYR A 150 -25.76 -13.68 -0.67
CA TYR A 150 -26.55 -14.81 -0.19
C TYR A 150 -25.70 -16.00 0.32
N ASP A 151 -24.38 -15.94 0.13
CA ASP A 151 -23.45 -16.95 0.66
C ASP A 151 -23.14 -16.79 2.15
N LEU A 152 -23.55 -15.68 2.78
CA LEU A 152 -23.39 -15.45 4.21
C LEU A 152 -24.73 -15.61 4.93
N ASP A 153 -24.71 -16.32 6.05
CA ASP A 153 -25.88 -16.45 6.92
C ASP A 153 -26.06 -15.18 7.77
N PHE A 154 -27.20 -14.51 7.66
CA PHE A 154 -27.48 -13.28 8.39
C PHE A 154 -27.53 -13.48 9.92
N PHE A 155 -28.05 -14.63 10.38
CA PHE A 155 -28.08 -14.90 11.82
C PHE A 155 -26.65 -15.05 12.37
N MET A 156 -25.80 -15.74 11.63
CA MET A 156 -24.38 -15.87 11.98
C MET A 156 -23.67 -14.51 11.96
N LEU A 157 -23.92 -13.66 10.95
CA LEU A 157 -23.42 -12.29 10.88
C LEU A 157 -23.79 -11.50 12.14
N PHE A 158 -25.05 -11.54 12.54
CA PHE A 158 -25.53 -10.85 13.72
C PHE A 158 -24.92 -11.41 15.03
N LYS A 159 -24.77 -12.73 15.11
CA LYS A 159 -24.12 -13.41 16.24
C LYS A 159 -22.64 -12.96 16.39
N ILE A 160 -21.90 -12.93 15.27
CA ILE A 160 -20.49 -12.49 15.26
C ILE A 160 -20.41 -11.01 15.65
N TRP A 161 -21.24 -10.16 15.07
CA TRP A 161 -21.29 -8.74 15.43
C TRP A 161 -21.54 -8.53 16.93
N ARG A 162 -22.55 -9.17 17.50
CA ARG A 162 -22.82 -9.10 18.94
C ARG A 162 -21.65 -9.61 19.79
N GLY A 163 -21.06 -10.74 19.38
CA GLY A 163 -19.89 -11.30 20.05
C GLY A 163 -18.72 -10.33 20.04
N LEU A 164 -18.45 -9.68 18.88
CA LEU A 164 -17.37 -8.69 18.73
C LEU A 164 -17.62 -7.45 19.58
N GLN A 165 -18.85 -6.91 19.60
CA GLN A 165 -19.20 -5.77 20.46
C GLN A 165 -19.01 -6.10 21.94
N LYS A 166 -19.46 -7.30 22.35
CA LYS A 166 -19.28 -7.77 23.73
C LYS A 166 -17.80 -7.93 24.07
N TYR A 167 -17.00 -8.57 23.21
CA TYR A 167 -15.56 -8.73 23.42
C TYR A 167 -14.87 -7.37 23.61
N LYS A 168 -15.11 -6.43 22.70
CA LYS A 168 -14.56 -5.08 22.78
C LYS A 168 -14.92 -4.37 24.09
N SER A 169 -16.19 -4.50 24.51
CA SER A 169 -16.67 -3.91 25.76
C SER A 169 -16.04 -4.55 27.00
N ASP A 170 -15.95 -5.89 27.04
CA ASP A 170 -15.47 -6.64 28.21
C ASP A 170 -13.96 -6.43 28.41
N TYR A 171 -13.20 -6.27 27.33
CA TYR A 171 -11.73 -6.13 27.36
C TYR A 171 -11.22 -4.70 27.11
N GLY A 172 -12.11 -3.72 26.96
CA GLY A 172 -11.75 -2.33 26.67
C GLY A 172 -11.04 -2.15 25.34
N LYS A 173 -11.38 -2.97 24.34
CA LYS A 173 -10.70 -2.97 23.02
C LYS A 173 -11.41 -2.13 21.97
N VAL A 174 -10.63 -1.55 21.06
CA VAL A 174 -11.08 -0.66 19.98
C VAL A 174 -10.54 -1.16 18.65
N SER A 175 -11.38 -1.22 17.62
CA SER A 175 -10.94 -1.43 16.23
C SER A 175 -10.64 -0.09 15.56
N PHE A 176 -10.07 -0.12 14.35
CA PHE A 176 -9.83 1.09 13.56
C PHE A 176 -11.12 1.85 13.25
N THR A 177 -12.18 1.14 12.94
CA THR A 177 -13.51 1.72 12.70
C THR A 177 -14.07 2.38 13.97
N ASP A 178 -13.83 1.78 15.14
CA ASP A 178 -14.26 2.36 16.41
C ASP A 178 -13.50 3.64 16.76
N MET A 179 -12.24 3.79 16.37
CA MET A 179 -11.48 5.04 16.58
C MET A 179 -12.15 6.22 15.89
N ILE A 180 -12.51 6.05 14.61
CA ILE A 180 -13.21 7.11 13.85
C ILE A 180 -14.59 7.38 14.46
N SER A 181 -15.38 6.34 14.74
CA SER A 181 -16.74 6.51 15.31
C SER A 181 -16.71 7.09 16.72
N GLY A 182 -15.71 6.72 17.54
CA GLY A 182 -15.49 7.29 18.86
C GLY A 182 -15.15 8.77 18.81
N TYR A 183 -14.25 9.18 17.92
CA TYR A 183 -13.90 10.58 17.71
C TYR A 183 -15.12 11.41 17.26
N VAL A 184 -15.90 10.90 16.32
CA VAL A 184 -17.14 11.55 15.88
C VAL A 184 -18.13 11.73 17.02
N LYS A 185 -18.30 10.70 17.88
CA LYS A 185 -19.21 10.77 19.05
C LYS A 185 -18.73 11.76 20.12
N GLN A 186 -17.42 11.84 20.34
CA GLN A 186 -16.84 12.78 21.29
C GLN A 186 -17.04 14.23 20.84
N GLY A 187 -17.03 14.49 19.50
CA GLY A 187 -17.27 15.80 18.91
C GLY A 187 -16.19 16.85 19.23
N SER A 188 -15.04 16.42 19.78
CA SER A 188 -13.94 17.31 20.16
C SER A 188 -12.95 17.43 19.01
N ALA A 189 -12.81 18.63 18.44
CA ALA A 189 -11.87 18.92 17.38
C ALA A 189 -10.95 20.09 17.77
N PRO A 190 -9.69 20.12 17.30
CA PRO A 190 -8.82 21.27 17.47
C PRO A 190 -9.43 22.48 16.77
N LYS A 191 -9.21 23.66 17.33
CA LYS A 191 -9.56 24.89 16.65
C LYS A 191 -8.52 25.22 15.60
N LEU A 192 -8.88 25.15 14.32
CA LEU A 192 -7.97 25.38 13.20
C LEU A 192 -8.35 26.66 12.44
N GLU A 193 -7.38 27.37 11.89
CA GLU A 193 -7.63 28.41 10.92
C GLU A 193 -7.79 27.83 9.52
N ILE A 194 -7.01 26.79 9.23
CA ILE A 194 -7.08 26.07 7.95
C ILE A 194 -7.14 24.57 8.20
N LEU A 195 -8.10 23.91 7.55
CA LEU A 195 -8.15 22.46 7.41
C LEU A 195 -7.98 22.11 5.93
N ILE A 196 -7.02 21.26 5.63
CA ILE A 196 -6.81 20.66 4.31
C ILE A 196 -7.16 19.17 4.39
N VAL A 197 -8.01 18.72 3.46
CA VAL A 197 -8.42 17.33 3.32
C VAL A 197 -7.97 16.85 1.94
N ASP A 198 -6.87 16.12 1.89
CA ASP A 198 -6.28 15.60 0.65
C ASP A 198 -6.79 14.19 0.32
N GLU A 199 -6.86 13.86 -0.97
CA GLU A 199 -7.45 12.63 -1.51
C GLU A 199 -8.87 12.36 -0.97
N ALA A 200 -9.66 13.43 -0.82
CA ALA A 200 -10.98 13.40 -0.20
C ALA A 200 -12.00 12.50 -0.94
N GLN A 201 -11.78 12.19 -2.23
CA GLN A 201 -12.62 11.27 -3.00
C GLN A 201 -12.57 9.82 -2.49
N ASP A 202 -11.57 9.46 -1.67
CA ASP A 202 -11.42 8.09 -1.13
C ASP A 202 -12.01 7.93 0.28
N LEU A 203 -12.58 8.98 0.85
CA LEU A 203 -13.16 8.94 2.18
C LEU A 203 -14.52 8.22 2.18
N VAL A 204 -14.69 7.31 3.14
CA VAL A 204 -15.97 6.65 3.41
C VAL A 204 -16.90 7.53 4.25
N PRO A 205 -18.21 7.30 4.27
CA PRO A 205 -19.18 8.13 5.01
C PRO A 205 -18.83 8.41 6.47
N LEU A 206 -18.30 7.43 7.20
CA LEU A 206 -17.86 7.62 8.59
C LEU A 206 -16.68 8.60 8.71
N GLN A 207 -15.74 8.53 7.78
CA GLN A 207 -14.61 9.47 7.73
C GLN A 207 -15.07 10.88 7.35
N TRP A 208 -16.06 11.00 6.46
CA TRP A 208 -16.70 12.29 6.16
C TRP A 208 -17.34 12.92 7.40
N LYS A 209 -18.01 12.13 8.26
CA LYS A 209 -18.52 12.65 9.55
C LYS A 209 -17.40 13.17 10.45
N MET A 210 -16.25 12.51 10.50
CA MET A 210 -15.10 13.01 11.24
C MET A 210 -14.55 14.30 10.64
N VAL A 211 -14.46 14.39 9.31
CA VAL A 211 -14.05 15.61 8.60
C VAL A 211 -15.03 16.74 8.87
N GLU A 212 -16.34 16.48 8.93
CA GLU A 212 -17.34 17.49 9.30
C GLU A 212 -17.10 18.05 10.71
N VAL A 213 -16.80 17.20 11.69
CA VAL A 213 -16.45 17.64 13.05
C VAL A 213 -15.23 18.56 13.06
N LEU A 214 -14.19 18.23 12.27
CA LEU A 214 -13.00 19.06 12.11
C LEU A 214 -13.32 20.39 11.39
N ALA A 215 -14.07 20.33 10.29
CA ALA A 215 -14.40 21.49 9.46
C ALA A 215 -15.30 22.50 10.18
N GLN A 216 -16.22 22.04 11.03
CA GLN A 216 -17.06 22.91 11.86
C GLN A 216 -16.24 23.71 12.88
N ASN A 217 -15.05 23.23 13.24
CA ASN A 217 -14.13 23.90 14.16
C ASN A 217 -12.93 24.54 13.43
N SER A 218 -13.08 24.80 12.12
CA SER A 218 -12.06 25.41 11.27
C SER A 218 -12.61 26.65 10.57
N ASP A 219 -11.79 27.71 10.45
CA ASP A 219 -12.22 28.95 9.80
C ASP A 219 -12.36 28.77 8.28
N LYS A 220 -11.51 27.97 7.66
CA LYS A 220 -11.57 27.63 6.23
C LYS A 220 -11.16 26.18 5.99
N THR A 221 -11.93 25.47 5.16
CA THR A 221 -11.63 24.08 4.76
C THR A 221 -11.35 23.98 3.26
N TYR A 222 -10.27 23.31 2.90
CA TYR A 222 -9.91 22.96 1.52
C TYR A 222 -10.02 21.46 1.33
N PHE A 223 -10.87 21.04 0.41
CA PHE A 223 -10.95 19.66 -0.05
C PHE A 223 -10.17 19.53 -1.35
N ALA A 224 -9.34 18.50 -1.48
CA ALA A 224 -8.64 18.22 -2.72
C ALA A 224 -8.83 16.76 -3.13
N GLY A 225 -8.94 16.53 -4.43
CA GLY A 225 -9.11 15.19 -4.96
C GLY A 225 -9.53 15.16 -6.42
N ASP A 226 -9.87 13.97 -6.88
CA ASP A 226 -10.35 13.70 -8.22
C ASP A 226 -11.41 12.59 -8.20
N ASP A 227 -12.65 12.91 -8.48
CA ASP A 227 -13.76 11.95 -8.51
C ASP A 227 -13.59 10.85 -9.58
N ASP A 228 -12.84 11.11 -10.64
CA ASP A 228 -12.50 10.09 -11.63
C ASP A 228 -11.50 9.06 -11.11
N GLN A 229 -10.79 9.37 -10.00
CA GLN A 229 -9.85 8.49 -9.33
C GLN A 229 -10.43 7.83 -8.05
N ALA A 230 -11.74 7.90 -7.82
CA ALA A 230 -12.42 7.28 -6.69
C ALA A 230 -12.60 5.77 -6.92
N ILE A 231 -11.52 4.99 -6.78
CA ILE A 231 -11.48 3.55 -7.11
C ILE A 231 -11.76 2.64 -5.90
N HIS A 232 -12.04 3.19 -4.71
CA HIS A 232 -12.28 2.45 -3.47
C HIS A 232 -13.76 2.27 -3.10
N ARG A 233 -14.68 2.36 -4.09
CA ARG A 233 -16.13 2.22 -3.84
C ARG A 233 -16.51 0.84 -3.26
N TRP A 234 -15.78 -0.21 -3.64
CA TRP A 234 -15.94 -1.54 -3.08
C TRP A 234 -15.80 -1.59 -1.54
N ALA A 235 -15.07 -0.64 -0.95
CA ALA A 235 -14.89 -0.50 0.49
C ALA A 235 -15.93 0.43 1.15
N GLY A 236 -16.87 0.97 0.37
CA GLY A 236 -17.96 1.81 0.87
C GLY A 236 -17.80 3.31 0.63
N VAL A 237 -16.84 3.73 -0.18
CA VAL A 237 -16.70 5.13 -0.60
C VAL A 237 -17.94 5.59 -1.36
N ASP A 238 -18.45 6.77 -1.01
CA ASP A 238 -19.51 7.47 -1.75
C ASP A 238 -18.96 8.72 -2.40
N VAL A 239 -18.75 8.66 -3.71
CA VAL A 239 -18.20 9.77 -4.50
C VAL A 239 -19.09 11.01 -4.49
N ASN A 240 -20.40 10.87 -4.23
CA ASN A 240 -21.33 11.99 -4.13
C ASN A 240 -21.00 12.91 -2.94
N LEU A 241 -20.52 12.35 -1.84
CA LEU A 241 -20.07 13.15 -0.69
C LEU A 241 -18.93 14.08 -1.10
N PHE A 242 -17.96 13.57 -1.84
CA PHE A 242 -16.87 14.37 -2.37
C PHE A 242 -17.37 15.42 -3.39
N MET A 243 -18.16 15.01 -4.37
CA MET A 243 -18.65 15.92 -5.41
C MET A 243 -19.48 17.07 -4.84
N ASN A 244 -20.14 16.88 -3.71
CA ASN A 244 -21.03 17.87 -3.08
C ASN A 244 -20.41 18.54 -1.84
N CYS A 245 -19.12 18.32 -1.55
CA CYS A 245 -18.46 18.83 -0.34
C CYS A 245 -18.24 20.36 -0.32
N SER A 246 -18.35 21.04 -1.46
CA SER A 246 -18.29 22.51 -1.55
C SER A 246 -18.99 23.01 -2.81
N GLN A 247 -19.60 24.21 -2.70
CA GLN A 247 -20.14 24.94 -3.85
C GLN A 247 -19.04 25.74 -4.56
N ASN A 248 -17.97 26.12 -3.85
CA ASN A 248 -16.82 26.79 -4.42
C ASN A 248 -15.85 25.74 -4.99
N VAL A 249 -15.76 25.64 -6.31
CA VAL A 249 -14.97 24.62 -7.00
C VAL A 249 -13.92 25.27 -7.89
N ARG A 250 -12.67 24.88 -7.69
CA ARG A 250 -11.52 25.25 -8.53
C ARG A 250 -10.90 24.03 -9.17
N THR A 251 -10.80 24.00 -10.50
CA THR A 251 -10.13 22.92 -11.24
C THR A 251 -8.72 23.32 -11.61
N LEU A 252 -7.75 22.44 -11.32
CA LEU A 252 -6.38 22.58 -11.81
C LEU A 252 -6.32 22.19 -13.28
N LYS A 253 -5.76 23.07 -14.13
CA LYS A 253 -5.95 23.02 -15.57
C LYS A 253 -4.83 22.35 -16.36
N LYS A 254 -3.69 22.02 -15.76
CA LYS A 254 -2.56 21.43 -16.49
C LYS A 254 -1.99 20.22 -15.76
N SER A 255 -1.83 19.13 -16.48
CA SER A 255 -1.09 17.96 -15.99
C SER A 255 0.40 18.11 -16.31
N TYR A 256 1.24 17.80 -15.34
CA TYR A 256 2.71 17.73 -15.47
C TYR A 256 3.20 16.28 -15.57
N ARG A 257 2.27 15.33 -15.66
CA ARG A 257 2.55 13.89 -15.66
C ARG A 257 2.09 13.20 -16.95
N LEU A 258 0.86 13.47 -17.39
CA LEU A 258 0.24 12.75 -18.50
C LEU A 258 0.69 13.28 -19.86
N PRO A 259 1.40 12.50 -20.68
CA PRO A 259 1.64 12.81 -22.09
C PRO A 259 0.31 12.82 -22.86
N ARG A 260 0.30 13.49 -24.02
CA ARG A 260 -0.93 13.69 -24.84
C ARG A 260 -1.60 12.36 -25.21
N SER A 261 -0.85 11.39 -25.72
CA SER A 261 -1.42 10.11 -26.15
C SER A 261 -2.07 9.32 -25.00
N ALA A 262 -1.45 9.32 -23.80
CA ALA A 262 -2.03 8.71 -22.62
C ALA A 262 -3.25 9.48 -22.11
N TYR A 263 -3.22 10.83 -22.17
CA TYR A 263 -4.36 11.68 -21.85
C TYR A 263 -5.56 11.39 -22.77
N ASP A 264 -5.35 11.30 -24.08
CA ASP A 264 -6.43 11.07 -25.04
C ASP A 264 -7.09 9.70 -24.81
N LEU A 265 -6.29 8.65 -24.56
CA LEU A 265 -6.81 7.33 -24.21
C LEU A 265 -7.61 7.38 -22.90
N ALA A 266 -7.03 7.90 -21.83
CA ALA A 266 -7.68 8.00 -20.50
C ALA A 266 -8.98 8.81 -20.61
N ASN A 267 -8.97 9.95 -21.32
CA ASN A 267 -10.14 10.79 -21.50
C ASN A 267 -11.27 10.09 -22.30
N SER A 268 -10.93 9.18 -23.21
CA SER A 268 -11.91 8.36 -23.93
C SER A 268 -12.68 7.39 -22.99
N VAL A 269 -12.00 6.87 -21.95
CA VAL A 269 -12.60 5.99 -20.94
C VAL A 269 -13.40 6.82 -19.93
N VAL A 270 -12.80 7.87 -19.38
CA VAL A 270 -13.40 8.73 -18.35
C VAL A 270 -14.72 9.36 -18.83
N LYS A 271 -14.87 9.68 -20.11
CA LYS A 271 -16.13 10.17 -20.69
C LYS A 271 -17.30 9.18 -20.60
N ARG A 272 -17.06 7.90 -20.34
CA ARG A 272 -18.09 6.88 -20.15
C ARG A 272 -18.67 6.89 -18.72
N ILE A 273 -18.01 7.55 -17.78
CA ILE A 273 -18.49 7.70 -16.41
C ILE A 273 -19.64 8.70 -16.41
N HIS A 274 -20.82 8.28 -15.92
CA HIS A 274 -22.02 9.13 -15.88
C HIS A 274 -22.01 10.04 -14.65
N ASN A 275 -21.64 9.48 -13.49
CA ASN A 275 -21.65 10.19 -12.20
C ASN A 275 -20.27 10.80 -11.92
N ARG A 276 -19.97 11.96 -12.53
CA ARG A 276 -18.71 12.68 -12.37
C ARG A 276 -18.89 14.20 -12.47
N LYS A 277 -17.93 14.97 -11.91
CA LYS A 277 -17.82 16.39 -12.18
C LYS A 277 -17.15 16.62 -13.54
N GLN A 278 -17.78 17.42 -14.39
CA GLN A 278 -17.17 17.83 -15.65
C GLN A 278 -15.93 18.70 -15.36
N LYS A 279 -14.80 18.30 -15.92
CA LYS A 279 -13.53 19.00 -15.78
C LYS A 279 -12.73 18.88 -17.07
N ALA A 280 -12.06 19.96 -17.43
CA ALA A 280 -11.13 20.00 -18.55
C ALA A 280 -9.76 20.40 -18.04
N PHE A 281 -8.74 19.72 -18.53
CA PHE A 281 -7.34 20.05 -18.26
C PHE A 281 -6.48 19.68 -19.47
N ASP A 282 -5.30 20.29 -19.54
CA ASP A 282 -4.36 20.07 -20.62
C ASP A 282 -3.33 18.99 -20.21
N PRO A 283 -2.93 18.11 -21.11
CA PRO A 283 -1.81 17.20 -20.86
C PRO A 283 -0.49 17.97 -20.75
N MET A 284 0.59 17.28 -20.36
CA MET A 284 1.94 17.86 -20.45
C MET A 284 2.35 18.09 -21.91
N ASP A 285 3.35 18.96 -22.11
CA ASP A 285 3.88 19.30 -23.45
C ASP A 285 4.82 18.18 -23.98
N ARG A 286 4.34 16.92 -23.97
CA ARG A 286 5.04 15.73 -24.46
C ARG A 286 4.02 14.81 -25.12
N GLU A 287 4.37 14.26 -26.29
CA GLU A 287 3.44 13.40 -27.05
C GLU A 287 3.22 12.05 -26.35
N GLY A 288 4.29 11.35 -25.99
CA GLY A 288 4.23 9.98 -25.49
C GLY A 288 3.84 8.98 -26.59
N THR A 289 3.68 7.73 -26.20
CA THR A 289 3.22 6.67 -27.12
C THR A 289 2.25 5.74 -26.41
N VAL A 290 1.25 5.23 -27.14
CA VAL A 290 0.34 4.17 -26.72
C VAL A 290 0.36 3.08 -27.77
N ASN A 291 0.73 1.87 -27.38
CA ASN A 291 0.78 0.69 -28.24
C ASN A 291 -0.10 -0.41 -27.68
N PHE A 292 -0.60 -1.29 -28.55
CA PHE A 292 -1.37 -2.48 -28.16
C PHE A 292 -0.58 -3.74 -28.54
N HIS A 293 -0.43 -4.62 -27.58
CA HIS A 293 0.28 -5.89 -27.73
C HIS A 293 -0.64 -7.05 -27.33
N MET A 294 -0.46 -8.21 -27.91
CA MET A 294 -1.23 -9.41 -27.58
C MET A 294 -0.69 -10.08 -26.32
N ASP A 295 0.61 -9.91 -26.05
CA ASP A 295 1.32 -10.50 -24.91
C ASP A 295 2.51 -9.60 -24.51
N THR A 296 3.19 -9.98 -23.41
CA THR A 296 4.37 -9.28 -22.90
C THR A 296 5.69 -9.71 -23.55
N HIS A 297 5.70 -10.81 -24.32
CA HIS A 297 6.93 -11.37 -24.89
C HIS A 297 7.55 -10.49 -25.97
N ASN A 298 6.73 -9.68 -26.61
CA ASN A 298 7.15 -8.75 -27.67
C ASN A 298 7.55 -7.36 -27.14
N LEU A 299 7.60 -7.19 -25.82
CA LEU A 299 8.03 -5.93 -25.21
C LEU A 299 9.51 -5.98 -24.86
N ASP A 300 10.29 -5.03 -25.41
CA ASP A 300 11.67 -4.85 -24.99
C ASP A 300 11.72 -4.08 -23.64
N MET A 301 11.81 -4.83 -22.56
CA MET A 301 11.91 -4.30 -21.20
C MET A 301 13.37 -4.20 -20.72
N SER A 302 14.35 -4.17 -21.61
CA SER A 302 15.77 -4.12 -21.26
C SER A 302 16.21 -2.77 -20.70
N GLN A 303 15.45 -1.68 -20.97
CA GLN A 303 15.76 -0.33 -20.55
C GLN A 303 14.58 0.35 -19.87
N GLY A 304 14.87 1.35 -19.02
CA GLY A 304 13.88 2.14 -18.32
C GLY A 304 13.22 1.42 -17.16
N SER A 305 12.36 2.10 -16.44
CA SER A 305 11.50 1.55 -15.41
C SER A 305 10.14 1.17 -15.98
N TRP A 306 9.57 0.08 -15.50
CA TRP A 306 8.32 -0.49 -16.00
C TRP A 306 7.38 -0.84 -14.86
N THR A 307 6.13 -0.44 -15.01
CA THR A 307 5.04 -0.95 -14.15
C THR A 307 4.03 -1.73 -14.98
N LEU A 308 3.84 -3.01 -14.65
CA LEU A 308 2.85 -3.89 -15.26
C LEU A 308 1.67 -4.02 -14.30
N MET A 309 0.50 -3.55 -14.73
CA MET A 309 -0.70 -3.49 -13.90
C MET A 309 -1.81 -4.40 -14.42
N SER A 310 -2.55 -5.00 -13.49
CA SER A 310 -3.72 -5.83 -13.80
C SER A 310 -4.89 -5.54 -12.85
N ARG A 311 -6.10 -5.97 -13.25
CA ARG A 311 -7.33 -5.72 -12.47
C ARG A 311 -7.34 -6.45 -11.13
N THR A 312 -6.76 -7.65 -11.06
CA THR A 312 -6.80 -8.50 -9.87
C THR A 312 -5.42 -9.02 -9.47
N ASN A 313 -5.30 -9.43 -8.20
CA ASN A 313 -4.08 -10.10 -7.71
C ASN A 313 -3.82 -11.45 -8.42
N SER A 314 -4.84 -12.09 -8.99
CA SER A 314 -4.64 -13.33 -9.78
C SER A 314 -3.91 -12.99 -11.06
N PHE A 315 -4.44 -12.07 -11.86
CA PHE A 315 -3.79 -11.63 -13.10
C PHE A 315 -2.41 -11.02 -12.86
N ALA A 316 -2.21 -10.31 -11.74
CA ALA A 316 -0.87 -9.82 -11.38
C ALA A 316 0.12 -10.98 -11.15
N ARG A 317 -0.32 -12.10 -10.57
CA ARG A 317 0.52 -13.31 -10.42
C ARG A 317 0.79 -13.99 -11.75
N ASP A 318 -0.19 -14.01 -12.65
CA ASP A 318 -0.03 -14.57 -13.98
C ASP A 318 1.01 -13.77 -14.79
N VAL A 319 0.92 -12.43 -14.77
CA VAL A 319 1.94 -11.53 -15.34
C VAL A 319 3.32 -11.76 -14.70
N ALA A 320 3.38 -11.93 -13.39
CA ALA A 320 4.64 -12.21 -12.70
C ALA A 320 5.23 -13.58 -13.10
N ALA A 321 4.39 -14.59 -13.34
CA ALA A 321 4.82 -15.89 -13.84
C ALA A 321 5.39 -15.76 -15.25
N ASP A 322 4.73 -15.03 -16.15
CA ASP A 322 5.23 -14.77 -17.50
C ASP A 322 6.60 -14.07 -17.50
N LEU A 323 6.79 -13.06 -16.64
CA LEU A 323 8.10 -12.39 -16.50
C LEU A 323 9.17 -13.34 -15.98
N ARG A 324 8.80 -14.24 -15.06
CA ARG A 324 9.70 -15.27 -14.53
C ARG A 324 10.13 -16.24 -15.62
N ASP A 325 9.20 -16.70 -16.45
CA ASP A 325 9.47 -17.62 -17.56
C ASP A 325 10.34 -16.96 -18.64
N GLN A 326 10.20 -15.65 -18.83
CA GLN A 326 11.07 -14.85 -19.69
C GLN A 326 12.46 -14.59 -19.07
N GLY A 327 12.70 -14.95 -17.82
CA GLY A 327 13.95 -14.69 -17.10
C GLY A 327 14.18 -13.19 -16.88
N LEU A 328 13.16 -12.46 -16.48
CA LEU A 328 13.21 -11.03 -16.16
C LEU A 328 13.14 -10.80 -14.65
N PHE A 329 13.91 -9.83 -14.14
CA PHE A 329 13.95 -9.49 -12.72
C PHE A 329 12.84 -8.49 -12.40
N TYR A 330 11.93 -8.85 -11.48
CA TYR A 330 10.78 -8.03 -11.13
C TYR A 330 10.51 -8.00 -9.62
N GLU A 331 9.72 -7.04 -9.19
CA GLU A 331 9.08 -7.02 -7.87
C GLU A 331 7.56 -7.17 -7.99
N ILE A 332 6.95 -7.82 -7.01
CA ILE A 332 5.50 -7.88 -6.84
C ILE A 332 5.14 -7.57 -5.39
N LYS A 333 4.22 -6.63 -5.16
CA LYS A 333 3.85 -6.14 -3.82
C LYS A 333 5.05 -5.63 -3.01
N GLY A 334 6.04 -5.04 -3.66
CA GLY A 334 7.26 -4.54 -3.02
C GLY A 334 8.31 -5.60 -2.69
N TYR A 335 8.06 -6.88 -3.01
CA TYR A 335 9.02 -7.97 -2.80
C TYR A 335 9.67 -8.36 -4.13
N PRO A 336 11.01 -8.39 -4.21
CA PRO A 336 11.70 -8.84 -5.41
C PRO A 336 11.45 -10.33 -5.66
N SER A 337 11.46 -10.72 -6.94
CA SER A 337 11.24 -12.11 -7.39
C SER A 337 12.33 -13.08 -6.95
N VAL A 338 13.50 -12.58 -6.58
CA VAL A 338 14.54 -13.30 -5.86
C VAL A 338 14.65 -12.68 -4.47
N LYS A 339 14.59 -13.49 -3.44
CA LYS A 339 14.71 -13.00 -2.05
C LYS A 339 16.10 -12.37 -1.83
N LEU A 340 16.11 -11.25 -1.12
CA LEU A 340 17.35 -10.50 -0.86
C LEU A 340 18.41 -11.38 -0.17
N GLU A 341 18.00 -12.26 0.74
CA GLU A 341 18.93 -13.17 1.43
C GLU A 341 19.65 -14.12 0.46
N ILE A 342 18.98 -14.56 -0.61
CA ILE A 342 19.58 -15.40 -1.67
C ILE A 342 20.56 -14.57 -2.49
N ALA A 343 20.17 -13.37 -2.91
CA ALA A 343 21.04 -12.47 -3.67
C ALA A 343 22.30 -12.09 -2.89
N GLU A 344 22.16 -11.79 -1.61
CA GLU A 344 23.31 -11.47 -0.73
C GLU A 344 24.20 -12.72 -0.53
N ALA A 345 23.63 -13.91 -0.35
CA ALA A 345 24.42 -15.13 -0.21
C ALA A 345 25.24 -15.45 -1.49
N ILE A 346 24.68 -15.19 -2.67
CA ILE A 346 25.42 -15.29 -3.95
C ILE A 346 26.61 -14.32 -3.93
N ASN A 347 26.39 -13.06 -3.62
CA ASN A 347 27.44 -12.04 -3.56
C ASN A 347 28.51 -12.33 -2.51
N ILE A 348 28.10 -12.87 -1.35
CA ILE A 348 29.05 -13.31 -0.30
C ILE A 348 29.94 -14.41 -0.82
N TRP A 349 29.39 -15.44 -1.47
CA TRP A 349 30.16 -16.54 -1.98
C TRP A 349 31.11 -16.13 -3.12
N GLU A 350 30.64 -15.35 -4.08
CA GLU A 350 31.48 -14.80 -5.14
C GLU A 350 32.62 -13.89 -4.59
N GLY A 351 32.33 -13.15 -3.53
CA GLY A 351 33.33 -12.36 -2.82
C GLY A 351 34.43 -13.21 -2.20
N LEU A 352 34.05 -14.31 -1.53
CA LEU A 352 34.99 -15.31 -0.97
C LEU A 352 35.87 -15.94 -2.05
N GLN A 353 35.27 -16.31 -3.18
CA GLN A 353 36.02 -16.85 -4.33
C GLN A 353 37.09 -15.88 -4.85
N LYS A 354 36.79 -14.58 -4.81
CA LYS A 354 37.70 -13.48 -5.22
C LYS A 354 38.68 -13.06 -4.11
N GLY A 355 38.65 -13.72 -2.94
CA GLY A 355 39.54 -13.45 -1.82
C GLY A 355 39.06 -12.36 -0.87
N ARG A 356 37.77 -11.95 -0.93
CA ARG A 356 37.16 -11.04 0.03
C ARG A 356 37.03 -11.72 1.41
N GLU A 357 37.42 -11.02 2.47
CA GLU A 357 37.09 -11.43 3.84
C GLU A 357 35.63 -11.05 4.15
N ILE A 358 34.94 -11.89 4.93
CA ILE A 358 33.54 -11.69 5.31
C ILE A 358 33.37 -11.72 6.82
N GLY A 359 32.39 -10.99 7.33
CA GLY A 359 32.05 -10.95 8.76
C GLY A 359 31.23 -12.16 9.21
N LEU A 360 31.15 -12.40 10.51
CA LEU A 360 30.37 -13.51 11.10
C LEU A 360 28.92 -13.52 10.65
N HIS A 361 28.27 -12.35 10.55
CA HIS A 361 26.89 -12.26 10.09
C HIS A 361 26.70 -12.74 8.65
N GLU A 362 27.68 -12.47 7.76
CA GLU A 362 27.68 -12.96 6.38
C GLU A 362 27.89 -14.48 6.35
N VAL A 363 28.79 -15.02 7.20
CA VAL A 363 28.97 -16.48 7.35
C VAL A 363 27.66 -17.14 7.77
N LYS A 364 27.00 -16.61 8.82
CA LYS A 364 25.71 -17.13 9.31
C LYS A 364 24.63 -17.08 8.22
N ARG A 365 24.59 -16.03 7.43
CA ARG A 365 23.65 -15.88 6.29
C ARG A 365 23.90 -16.92 5.21
N LEU A 366 25.12 -17.05 4.74
CA LEU A 366 25.51 -18.05 3.72
C LEU A 366 25.20 -19.48 4.20
N TYR A 367 25.62 -19.82 5.42
CA TYR A 367 25.43 -21.15 6.01
C TYR A 367 23.95 -21.44 6.33
N GLY A 368 23.15 -20.42 6.60
CA GLY A 368 21.70 -20.53 6.80
C GLY A 368 20.99 -21.10 5.58
N LEU A 369 21.46 -20.75 4.39
CA LEU A 369 20.90 -21.15 3.10
C LEU A 369 21.62 -22.35 2.47
N ALA A 370 22.74 -22.78 3.00
CA ALA A 370 23.56 -23.85 2.46
C ALA A 370 22.97 -25.25 2.72
N PRO A 371 23.10 -26.21 1.78
CA PRO A 371 22.74 -27.62 1.99
C PRO A 371 23.70 -28.26 3.03
N LYS A 372 23.10 -28.95 4.01
CA LYS A 372 23.80 -29.52 5.20
C LYS A 372 23.83 -31.04 5.22
N THR A 373 23.14 -31.71 4.29
CA THR A 373 22.96 -33.17 4.25
C THR A 373 22.88 -33.68 2.83
N GLY A 374 23.21 -34.95 2.61
CA GLY A 374 23.21 -35.63 1.30
C GLY A 374 24.51 -35.40 0.52
N ASP A 375 24.57 -35.94 -0.70
CA ASP A 375 25.76 -35.90 -1.56
C ASP A 375 26.13 -34.48 -2.02
N GLY A 376 25.20 -33.51 -1.90
CA GLY A 376 25.41 -32.10 -2.20
C GLY A 376 25.67 -31.23 -0.99
N ALA A 377 26.04 -31.78 0.17
CA ALA A 377 26.33 -30.99 1.36
C ALA A 377 27.58 -30.11 1.16
N VAL A 378 27.45 -28.80 1.36
CA VAL A 378 28.55 -27.82 1.21
C VAL A 378 29.08 -27.33 2.53
N ILE A 379 28.40 -27.64 3.65
CA ILE A 379 28.87 -27.39 5.01
C ILE A 379 28.62 -28.60 5.90
N LYS A 380 29.45 -28.76 6.95
CA LYS A 380 29.32 -29.83 7.93
C LYS A 380 28.03 -29.70 8.72
N ARG A 381 27.35 -30.83 8.97
CA ARG A 381 26.17 -30.88 9.86
C ARG A 381 26.57 -30.48 11.28
N GLY A 382 25.71 -29.70 11.95
CA GLY A 382 25.92 -29.27 13.34
C GLY A 382 26.86 -28.08 13.51
N ILE A 383 27.31 -27.44 12.43
CA ILE A 383 28.25 -26.31 12.50
C ILE A 383 27.60 -25.01 13.04
N MET A 384 26.27 -24.84 12.88
CA MET A 384 25.59 -23.58 13.25
C MET A 384 25.79 -23.17 14.72
N PRO A 385 25.68 -24.08 15.72
CA PRO A 385 25.95 -23.71 17.12
C PRO A 385 27.40 -23.26 17.38
N LEU A 386 28.37 -23.73 16.59
CA LEU A 386 29.76 -23.28 16.73
C LEU A 386 29.95 -21.85 16.25
N LEU A 387 29.17 -21.40 15.26
CA LEU A 387 29.15 -20.01 14.82
C LEU A 387 28.61 -19.04 15.89
N ASP A 388 27.84 -19.54 16.86
CA ASP A 388 27.33 -18.72 17.95
C ASP A 388 28.38 -18.44 19.04
N ALA A 389 29.45 -19.23 19.06
CA ALA A 389 30.62 -19.04 19.93
C ALA A 389 31.71 -18.15 19.32
N GLU A 390 31.63 -17.83 18.02
CA GLU A 390 32.59 -17.00 17.33
C GLU A 390 32.48 -15.51 17.71
N PRO A 391 33.58 -14.74 17.69
CA PRO A 391 33.57 -13.30 17.97
C PRO A 391 32.68 -12.55 16.97
N LEU A 392 31.89 -11.57 17.47
CA LEU A 392 30.96 -10.79 16.64
C LEU A 392 31.68 -9.91 15.59
N ASP A 393 32.93 -9.51 15.88
CA ASP A 393 33.80 -8.71 15.02
C ASP A 393 34.79 -9.56 14.21
N GLY A 394 34.65 -10.89 14.26
CA GLY A 394 35.48 -11.84 13.51
C GLY A 394 35.35 -11.66 12.00
N THR A 395 36.49 -11.74 11.29
CA THR A 395 36.56 -11.80 9.82
C THR A 395 37.11 -13.15 9.37
N TYR A 396 36.57 -13.65 8.26
CA TYR A 396 36.81 -15.01 7.79
C TYR A 396 37.13 -15.02 6.30
N THR A 397 38.21 -15.73 5.96
CA THR A 397 38.58 -16.06 4.59
C THR A 397 37.99 -17.41 4.18
N TYR A 398 38.00 -17.73 2.89
CA TYR A 398 37.62 -19.05 2.41
C TYR A 398 38.40 -20.17 3.13
N GLU A 399 39.71 -19.99 3.26
CA GLU A 399 40.62 -20.97 3.90
C GLU A 399 40.28 -21.19 5.37
N SER A 400 39.98 -20.10 6.12
CA SER A 400 39.60 -20.20 7.52
C SER A 400 38.25 -20.90 7.72
N LEU A 401 37.30 -20.69 6.79
CA LEU A 401 36.01 -21.38 6.81
C LEU A 401 36.15 -22.88 6.56
N VAL A 402 37.07 -23.29 5.64
CA VAL A 402 37.37 -24.71 5.37
C VAL A 402 38.02 -25.37 6.57
N GLN A 403 39.02 -24.70 7.16
CA GLN A 403 39.81 -25.27 8.26
C GLN A 403 39.04 -25.34 9.58
N ASN A 404 38.36 -24.26 9.93
CA ASN A 404 37.82 -24.06 11.29
C ASN A 404 36.30 -24.15 11.37
N LEU A 405 35.58 -23.76 10.32
CA LEU A 405 34.13 -23.57 10.35
C LEU A 405 33.39 -24.51 9.38
N GLY A 406 34.01 -25.63 9.04
CA GLY A 406 33.34 -26.76 8.39
C GLY A 406 32.77 -26.52 6.99
N LEU A 407 33.30 -25.56 6.23
CA LEU A 407 33.02 -25.41 4.81
C LEU A 407 33.58 -26.63 4.05
N LEU A 408 32.73 -27.25 3.22
CA LEU A 408 33.09 -28.44 2.41
C LEU A 408 33.15 -28.10 0.94
N ALA A 409 32.53 -27.02 0.50
CA ALA A 409 32.52 -26.61 -0.90
C ALA A 409 33.93 -26.27 -1.39
N GLN A 410 34.26 -26.67 -2.60
CA GLN A 410 35.47 -26.22 -3.30
C GLN A 410 35.32 -24.75 -3.69
N LYS A 411 36.47 -24.06 -3.84
CA LYS A 411 36.47 -22.62 -4.14
C LYS A 411 35.79 -22.29 -5.48
N GLU A 412 35.82 -23.23 -6.42
CA GLU A 412 35.24 -23.12 -7.77
C GLU A 412 33.75 -23.50 -7.82
N THR A 413 33.16 -23.93 -6.70
CA THR A 413 31.72 -24.29 -6.64
C THR A 413 30.85 -23.15 -7.12
N ASP A 414 29.94 -23.43 -8.07
CA ASP A 414 28.98 -22.45 -8.55
C ASP A 414 28.15 -21.85 -7.37
N ALA A 415 27.94 -20.55 -7.35
CA ALA A 415 27.24 -19.86 -6.25
C ALA A 415 25.83 -20.43 -6.02
N LEU A 416 25.14 -20.88 -7.07
CA LEU A 416 23.82 -21.49 -6.94
C LEU A 416 23.86 -22.91 -6.35
N ASP A 417 24.99 -23.59 -6.45
CA ASP A 417 25.20 -24.90 -5.84
C ASP A 417 25.57 -24.80 -4.36
N MET A 418 26.04 -23.63 -3.94
CA MET A 418 26.21 -23.28 -2.53
C MET A 418 24.89 -23.13 -1.78
N LEU A 419 23.76 -23.00 -2.48
CA LEU A 419 22.48 -22.67 -1.89
C LEU A 419 21.46 -23.79 -2.06
N ARG A 420 20.63 -23.98 -1.05
CA ARG A 420 19.51 -24.93 -1.07
C ARG A 420 18.34 -24.35 -1.86
N LEU A 421 18.44 -24.38 -3.18
CA LEU A 421 17.46 -23.89 -4.14
C LEU A 421 16.78 -25.03 -4.89
N GLY A 422 15.52 -24.86 -5.24
CA GLY A 422 14.81 -25.73 -6.17
C GLY A 422 15.38 -25.64 -7.60
N LYS A 423 15.08 -26.62 -8.44
CA LYS A 423 15.57 -26.63 -9.83
C LYS A 423 15.10 -25.41 -10.63
N ASP A 424 13.82 -25.08 -10.53
CA ASP A 424 13.21 -23.95 -11.26
C ASP A 424 13.75 -22.60 -10.78
N GLU A 425 14.01 -22.48 -9.46
CA GLU A 425 14.58 -21.27 -8.88
C GLU A 425 16.03 -21.07 -9.33
N ARG A 426 16.84 -22.14 -9.36
CA ARG A 426 18.20 -22.10 -9.92
C ARG A 426 18.22 -21.71 -11.39
N TYR A 427 17.30 -22.29 -12.18
CA TYR A 427 17.20 -21.96 -13.60
C TYR A 427 16.88 -20.47 -13.80
N TYR A 428 15.90 -19.97 -13.06
CA TYR A 428 15.50 -18.56 -13.10
C TYR A 428 16.63 -17.62 -12.69
N ILE A 429 17.27 -17.84 -11.52
CA ILE A 429 18.39 -17.00 -11.06
C ILE A 429 19.54 -17.03 -12.06
N ARG A 430 19.85 -18.19 -12.63
CA ARG A 430 20.90 -18.30 -13.67
C ARG A 430 20.55 -17.50 -14.93
N ALA A 431 19.29 -17.43 -15.31
CA ALA A 431 18.85 -16.58 -16.42
C ALA A 431 19.04 -15.08 -16.12
N LEU A 432 18.73 -14.66 -14.89
CA LEU A 432 18.95 -13.27 -14.43
C LEU A 432 20.44 -12.90 -14.44
N LEU A 433 21.29 -13.75 -13.87
CA LEU A 433 22.75 -13.52 -13.84
C LEU A 433 23.35 -13.43 -15.25
N ARG A 434 22.88 -14.26 -16.21
CA ARG A 434 23.29 -14.16 -17.63
C ARG A 434 22.89 -12.84 -18.30
N ARG A 435 21.86 -12.18 -17.78
CA ARG A 435 21.43 -10.84 -18.22
C ARG A 435 22.16 -9.72 -17.48
N ASN A 436 23.11 -10.04 -16.60
CA ASN A 436 23.81 -9.12 -15.72
C ASN A 436 22.89 -8.33 -14.78
N GLU A 437 21.78 -8.93 -14.35
CA GLU A 437 20.92 -8.32 -13.34
C GLU A 437 21.61 -8.29 -11.98
N VAL A 438 21.57 -7.14 -11.30
CA VAL A 438 22.11 -6.94 -9.96
C VAL A 438 21.01 -7.28 -8.94
N LEU A 439 21.02 -8.53 -8.46
CA LEU A 439 19.91 -9.07 -7.64
C LEU A 439 19.76 -8.41 -6.27
N THR A 440 20.75 -7.63 -5.81
CA THR A 440 20.69 -6.86 -4.55
C THR A 440 20.11 -5.47 -4.74
N GLU A 441 19.93 -5.03 -5.95
CA GLU A 441 19.26 -3.77 -6.28
C GLU A 441 17.76 -3.97 -6.47
N ARG A 442 17.03 -2.86 -6.45
CA ARG A 442 15.59 -2.91 -6.69
C ARG A 442 15.31 -3.21 -8.16
N PRO A 443 14.43 -4.17 -8.46
CA PRO A 443 14.04 -4.49 -9.83
C PRO A 443 13.44 -3.28 -10.56
N ARG A 444 13.77 -3.14 -11.85
CA ARG A 444 13.20 -2.09 -12.71
C ARG A 444 11.78 -2.40 -13.15
N LEU A 445 11.36 -3.68 -13.09
CA LEU A 445 10.02 -4.12 -13.44
C LEU A 445 9.20 -4.30 -12.17
N LYS A 446 8.03 -3.66 -12.11
CA LYS A 446 7.09 -3.74 -11.00
C LYS A 446 5.79 -4.38 -11.48
N VAL A 447 5.31 -5.39 -10.78
CA VAL A 447 4.01 -6.02 -11.05
C VAL A 447 3.06 -5.67 -9.92
N SER A 448 1.87 -5.18 -10.28
CA SER A 448 0.91 -4.71 -9.29
C SER A 448 -0.54 -4.80 -9.79
N THR A 449 -1.47 -4.36 -8.96
CA THR A 449 -2.85 -4.09 -9.38
C THR A 449 -3.06 -2.60 -9.61
N PHE A 450 -4.09 -2.22 -10.38
CA PHE A 450 -4.47 -0.82 -10.57
C PHE A 450 -4.68 -0.08 -9.25
N HIS A 451 -5.35 -0.72 -8.28
CA HIS A 451 -5.59 -0.13 -6.97
C HIS A 451 -4.30 0.18 -6.20
N ALA A 452 -3.35 -0.75 -6.19
CA ALA A 452 -2.11 -0.58 -5.44
C ALA A 452 -1.14 0.41 -6.11
N MET A 453 -1.28 0.66 -7.42
CA MET A 453 -0.46 1.63 -8.15
C MET A 453 -1.09 3.02 -8.26
N LYS A 454 -2.25 3.25 -7.65
CA LYS A 454 -2.86 4.58 -7.62
C LYS A 454 -1.87 5.64 -7.18
N GLY A 455 -1.79 6.74 -7.94
CA GLY A 455 -0.85 7.84 -7.69
C GLY A 455 0.61 7.56 -8.07
N GLY A 456 0.93 6.33 -8.53
CA GLY A 456 2.26 5.99 -9.03
C GLY A 456 2.54 6.60 -10.40
N GLU A 457 3.82 6.56 -10.80
CA GLU A 457 4.30 6.92 -12.13
C GLU A 457 5.54 6.12 -12.50
N ASP A 458 5.70 5.83 -13.78
CA ASP A 458 6.87 5.15 -14.33
C ASP A 458 7.12 5.59 -15.78
N ASP A 459 8.31 5.33 -16.30
CA ASP A 459 8.66 5.64 -17.70
C ASP A 459 7.79 4.86 -18.68
N ASN A 460 7.53 3.59 -18.36
CA ASN A 460 6.72 2.68 -19.16
C ASN A 460 5.65 2.01 -18.29
N VAL A 461 4.43 1.98 -18.80
CA VAL A 461 3.29 1.37 -18.09
C VAL A 461 2.60 0.38 -19.02
N VAL A 462 2.46 -0.85 -18.55
CA VAL A 462 1.71 -1.91 -19.24
C VAL A 462 0.40 -2.14 -18.48
N VAL A 463 -0.71 -2.01 -19.19
CA VAL A 463 -2.06 -2.27 -18.67
C VAL A 463 -2.54 -3.61 -19.22
N HIS A 464 -2.66 -4.61 -18.34
CA HIS A 464 -3.22 -5.91 -18.68
C HIS A 464 -4.73 -5.84 -18.68
N LEU A 465 -5.35 -6.02 -19.85
CA LEU A 465 -6.77 -5.72 -20.09
C LEU A 465 -7.73 -6.84 -19.64
N ASP A 466 -7.24 -7.98 -19.20
CA ASP A 466 -8.10 -9.07 -18.74
C ASP A 466 -8.88 -8.68 -17.49
N SER A 467 -10.18 -9.04 -17.52
CA SER A 467 -11.12 -8.76 -16.45
C SER A 467 -11.86 -10.03 -16.02
N THR A 468 -12.23 -10.11 -14.75
CA THR A 468 -13.05 -11.21 -14.25
C THR A 468 -14.51 -11.05 -14.68
N LYS A 469 -15.26 -12.15 -14.70
CA LYS A 469 -16.69 -12.10 -14.96
C LYS A 469 -17.42 -11.12 -14.03
N SER A 470 -17.02 -11.04 -12.76
CA SER A 470 -17.60 -10.10 -11.79
C SER A 470 -17.37 -8.63 -12.15
N CYS A 471 -16.23 -8.28 -12.71
CA CYS A 471 -15.97 -6.91 -13.21
C CYS A 471 -16.87 -6.60 -14.44
N VAL A 472 -16.92 -7.50 -15.40
CA VAL A 472 -17.71 -7.32 -16.62
C VAL A 472 -19.21 -7.23 -16.31
N THR A 473 -19.70 -7.99 -15.32
CA THR A 473 -21.12 -8.01 -14.91
C THR A 473 -21.43 -7.07 -13.74
N ASN A 474 -20.49 -6.23 -13.33
CA ASN A 474 -20.72 -5.24 -12.29
C ASN A 474 -21.87 -4.31 -12.70
N PRO A 475 -22.94 -4.19 -11.90
CA PRO A 475 -24.05 -3.26 -12.22
C PRO A 475 -23.60 -1.79 -12.19
N ASP A 476 -22.52 -1.46 -11.49
CA ASP A 476 -21.93 -0.13 -11.46
C ASP A 476 -20.74 -0.05 -12.43
N GLN A 477 -21.06 0.20 -13.71
CA GLN A 477 -20.05 0.36 -14.74
C GLN A 477 -19.22 1.64 -14.57
N ASP A 478 -19.73 2.66 -13.90
CA ASP A 478 -18.96 3.86 -13.59
C ASP A 478 -17.75 3.55 -12.72
N ASP A 479 -17.91 2.59 -11.79
CA ASP A 479 -16.80 2.13 -10.92
C ASP A 479 -15.72 1.40 -11.73
N GLU A 480 -16.11 0.52 -12.65
CA GLU A 480 -15.15 -0.18 -13.52
C GLU A 480 -14.43 0.77 -14.49
N HIS A 481 -15.10 1.83 -14.96
CA HIS A 481 -14.47 2.86 -15.81
C HIS A 481 -13.48 3.75 -15.03
N ARG A 482 -13.57 3.83 -13.70
CA ARG A 482 -12.58 4.54 -12.87
C ARG A 482 -11.33 3.72 -12.63
N VAL A 483 -11.47 2.41 -12.54
CA VAL A 483 -10.37 1.47 -12.34
C VAL A 483 -9.67 1.16 -13.65
#